data_d591ad4ee6f057991ee3face0eb380c3
#
_entry.id   d591ad4ee6f057991ee3face0eb380c3
#
_cell.length_a   1.000
_cell.length_b   1.000
_cell.length_c   1.000
_cell.angle_alpha   90.00
_cell.angle_beta   90.00
_cell.angle_gamma   90.00
#
_symmetry.space_group_name_H-M   'P 1'
#
loop_
_entity.id
_entity.type
_entity.pdbx_description
1 polymer ?
#
loop_
_entity_poly.entity_id
_entity_poly.type
_entity_poly.pdbx_seq_one_letter_code
_entity_poly.pdbx_strand_id
1 'polypeptide(L)'
;THTYEAYEITETEIYTPTEKWRTRDEQYNMVAVGDALARELTARGFIVVHDTTAFEPPNLSTAYTRSLEMLKARLDTGEQYDYWIDVHRDAYSGAYNGGNGVEIDGQSVAHVMLLVGKGTGATGSGFDERPDWPKNLELAQAVTEAANALVPGICREVKIKSGRFN
;
A
#
# COMPACT_ATOMS: atom_id res chain seq x y z
N THR A 1 6.77 1.03 2.35
CA THR A 1 7.79 1.99 1.81
C THR A 1 7.65 3.38 2.43
N HIS A 2 6.46 3.95 2.47
CA HIS A 2 6.18 5.29 2.98
C HIS A 2 5.38 5.23 4.29
N THR A 3 6.01 4.75 5.35
CA THR A 3 5.37 4.53 6.65
C THR A 3 4.79 5.79 7.28
N TYR A 4 5.40 6.95 7.02
CA TYR A 4 4.98 8.22 7.61
C TYR A 4 3.81 8.91 6.88
N GLU A 5 3.32 8.36 5.79
CA GLU A 5 2.11 8.87 5.17
C GLU A 5 0.95 8.80 6.16
N ALA A 6 0.43 9.98 6.54
CA ALA A 6 -0.71 10.07 7.43
C ALA A 6 -2.00 9.80 6.67
N TYR A 7 -2.93 9.07 7.28
CA TYR A 7 -4.30 9.09 6.78
C TYR A 7 -5.00 10.37 7.21
N GLU A 8 -5.90 10.86 6.39
CA GLU A 8 -6.59 12.12 6.65
C GLU A 8 -7.65 11.97 7.74
N ILE A 9 -7.64 12.90 8.69
CA ILE A 9 -8.67 13.03 9.69
C ILE A 9 -9.23 14.43 9.56
N THR A 10 -10.47 14.52 9.10
CA THR A 10 -11.04 15.73 8.53
C THR A 10 -11.47 16.80 9.53
N GLU A 11 -11.51 16.55 10.83
CA GLU A 11 -12.16 17.50 11.74
C GLU A 11 -11.42 17.82 13.04
N THR A 12 -10.31 17.18 13.33
CA THR A 12 -9.52 17.47 14.54
C THR A 12 -8.03 17.25 14.27
N GLU A 13 -7.20 18.19 14.73
CA GLU A 13 -5.76 17.97 14.82
C GLU A 13 -5.47 16.95 15.93
N ILE A 14 -5.58 15.65 15.63
CA ILE A 14 -5.35 14.60 16.62
C ILE A 14 -3.95 13.98 16.53
N TYR A 15 -3.14 14.40 15.58
CA TYR A 15 -1.75 14.02 15.48
C TYR A 15 -0.85 15.23 15.21
N THR A 16 0.43 15.11 15.56
CA THR A 16 1.42 16.13 15.23
C THR A 16 2.06 15.78 13.88
N PRO A 17 1.83 16.57 12.83
CA PRO A 17 2.44 16.33 11.53
C PRO A 17 3.96 16.52 11.61
N THR A 18 4.70 15.61 10.99
CA THR A 18 6.16 15.77 10.81
C THR A 18 6.46 16.67 9.62
N GLU A 19 5.64 16.52 8.58
CA GLU A 19 5.61 17.32 7.36
C GLU A 19 4.16 17.38 6.86
N LYS A 20 3.90 18.13 5.80
CA LYS A 20 2.55 18.18 5.22
C LYS A 20 2.07 16.77 4.85
N TRP A 21 0.97 16.34 5.47
CA TRP A 21 0.35 15.01 5.28
C TRP A 21 1.21 13.83 5.75
N ARG A 22 2.13 14.06 6.70
CA ARG A 22 3.01 13.04 7.25
C ARG A 22 3.10 13.15 8.75
N THR A 23 3.19 12.01 9.43
CA THR A 23 3.42 11.93 10.87
C THR A 23 4.26 10.71 11.22
N ARG A 24 5.06 10.83 12.28
CA ARG A 24 5.78 9.69 12.87
C ARG A 24 4.94 8.95 13.90
N ASP A 25 3.77 9.47 14.24
CA ASP A 25 2.85 8.80 15.14
C ASP A 25 2.22 7.61 14.39
N GLU A 26 2.60 6.39 14.82
CA GLU A 26 2.19 5.15 14.18
C GLU A 26 0.69 4.88 14.28
N GLN A 27 -0.01 5.57 15.20
CA GLN A 27 -1.46 5.47 15.30
C GLN A 27 -2.19 6.18 14.15
N TYR A 28 -1.50 7.10 13.45
CA TYR A 28 -2.10 7.97 12.44
C TYR A 28 -1.37 7.93 11.09
N ASN A 29 -0.56 6.90 10.85
CA ASN A 29 0.15 6.69 9.59
C ASN A 29 -0.09 5.31 9.00
N MET A 30 0.62 4.95 7.93
CA MET A 30 0.43 3.66 7.24
C MET A 30 0.76 2.44 8.09
N VAL A 31 1.48 2.58 9.20
CA VAL A 31 1.69 1.48 10.16
C VAL A 31 0.35 1.02 10.73
N ALA A 32 -0.52 1.94 11.17
CA ALA A 32 -1.85 1.58 11.71
C ALA A 32 -2.72 0.84 10.68
N VAL A 33 -2.65 1.23 9.41
CA VAL A 33 -3.38 0.56 8.32
C VAL A 33 -2.81 -0.85 8.09
N GLY A 34 -1.49 -0.98 8.08
CA GLY A 34 -0.81 -2.27 7.98
C GLY A 34 -1.12 -3.19 9.15
N ASP A 35 -1.16 -2.68 10.38
CA ASP A 35 -1.56 -3.43 11.59
C ASP A 35 -2.99 -3.96 11.49
N ALA A 36 -3.91 -3.14 11.01
CA ALA A 36 -5.29 -3.57 10.80
C ALA A 36 -5.38 -4.69 9.77
N LEU A 37 -4.68 -4.55 8.65
CA LEU A 37 -4.62 -5.58 7.61
C LEU A 37 -3.98 -6.88 8.13
N ALA A 38 -2.85 -6.77 8.84
CA ALA A 38 -2.14 -7.92 9.41
C ALA A 38 -3.01 -8.69 10.40
N ARG A 39 -3.71 -7.98 11.28
CA ARG A 39 -4.65 -8.58 12.23
C ARG A 39 -5.76 -9.37 11.53
N GLU A 40 -6.36 -8.79 10.50
CA GLU A 40 -7.46 -9.42 9.77
C GLU A 40 -7.00 -10.63 8.96
N LEU A 41 -5.84 -10.57 8.34
CA LEU A 41 -5.25 -11.70 7.63
C LEU A 41 -4.88 -12.83 8.60
N THR A 42 -4.27 -12.50 9.74
CA THR A 42 -3.91 -13.48 10.77
C THR A 42 -5.16 -14.16 11.33
N ALA A 43 -6.24 -13.44 11.57
CA ALA A 43 -7.51 -14.01 12.02
C ALA A 43 -8.11 -15.00 11.00
N ARG A 44 -7.71 -14.92 9.73
CA ARG A 44 -8.11 -15.82 8.64
C ARG A 44 -7.11 -16.94 8.37
N GLY A 45 -6.08 -17.07 9.21
CA GLY A 45 -5.11 -18.17 9.15
C GLY A 45 -3.86 -17.91 8.31
N PHE A 46 -3.64 -16.70 7.82
CA PHE A 46 -2.39 -16.33 7.17
C PHE A 46 -1.27 -16.13 8.21
N ILE A 47 -0.06 -16.52 7.85
CA ILE A 47 1.14 -16.14 8.59
C ILE A 47 1.61 -14.80 8.05
N VAL A 48 1.53 -13.75 8.87
CA VAL A 48 1.79 -12.39 8.43
C VAL A 48 3.05 -11.85 9.08
N VAL A 49 3.94 -11.29 8.28
CA VAL A 49 5.07 -10.46 8.74
C VAL A 49 4.76 -9.02 8.35
N HIS A 50 4.47 -8.18 9.34
CA HIS A 50 4.26 -6.75 9.13
C HIS A 50 5.57 -6.01 9.37
N ASP A 51 6.18 -5.50 8.31
CA ASP A 51 7.40 -4.70 8.38
C ASP A 51 7.06 -3.23 8.50
N THR A 52 7.40 -2.63 9.64
CA THR A 52 7.14 -1.22 9.96
C THR A 52 8.39 -0.32 9.76
N THR A 53 9.43 -0.85 9.11
CA THR A 53 10.66 -0.10 8.91
C THR A 53 10.41 1.21 8.15
N ALA A 54 10.86 2.31 8.74
CA ALA A 54 10.76 3.62 8.13
C ALA A 54 11.86 3.84 7.10
N PHE A 55 11.50 3.86 5.84
CA PHE A 55 12.44 4.10 4.73
C PHE A 55 12.53 5.56 4.29
N GLU A 56 11.75 6.45 4.86
CA GLU A 56 11.75 7.87 4.50
C GLU A 56 12.98 8.64 4.97
N PRO A 57 13.52 8.41 6.18
CA PRO A 57 14.79 9.00 6.55
C PRO A 57 15.99 8.38 5.77
N PRO A 58 17.05 9.14 5.47
CA PRO A 58 17.20 10.59 5.69
C PRO A 58 16.53 11.44 4.61
N ASN A 59 16.14 10.85 3.47
CA ASN A 59 15.56 11.56 2.33
C ASN A 59 14.36 10.78 1.76
N LEU A 60 13.22 11.41 1.68
CA LEU A 60 12.00 10.85 1.09
C LEU A 60 12.22 10.36 -0.35
N SER A 61 12.95 11.13 -1.17
CA SER A 61 13.20 10.80 -2.58
C SER A 61 13.94 9.48 -2.82
N THR A 62 14.59 8.95 -1.80
CA THR A 62 15.33 7.67 -1.86
C THR A 62 14.67 6.55 -1.04
N ALA A 63 13.47 6.75 -0.53
CA ALA A 63 12.72 5.76 0.26
C ALA A 63 12.50 4.45 -0.51
N TYR A 64 12.09 4.53 -1.77
CA TYR A 64 11.92 3.37 -2.62
C TYR A 64 13.20 2.55 -2.82
N THR A 65 14.35 3.21 -2.96
CA THR A 65 15.64 2.51 -3.09
C THR A 65 15.94 1.70 -1.85
N ARG A 66 15.79 2.30 -0.66
CA ARG A 66 16.03 1.59 0.61
C ARG A 66 15.04 0.44 0.84
N SER A 67 13.77 0.66 0.51
CA SER A 67 12.77 -0.41 0.56
C SER A 67 13.13 -1.58 -0.36
N LEU A 68 13.58 -1.29 -1.59
CA LEU A 68 14.05 -2.30 -2.52
C LEU A 68 15.28 -3.06 -2.00
N GLU A 69 16.23 -2.36 -1.39
CA GLU A 69 17.42 -2.99 -0.77
C GLU A 69 17.02 -3.94 0.37
N MET A 70 16.06 -3.54 1.19
CA MET A 70 15.51 -4.42 2.24
C MET A 70 14.86 -5.67 1.65
N LEU A 71 14.03 -5.53 0.61
CA LEU A 71 13.40 -6.68 -0.04
C LEU A 71 14.45 -7.64 -0.61
N LYS A 72 15.48 -7.11 -1.27
CA LYS A 72 16.59 -7.93 -1.77
C LYS A 72 17.31 -8.67 -0.65
N ALA A 73 17.63 -7.97 0.44
CA ALA A 73 18.30 -8.57 1.58
C ALA A 73 17.48 -9.73 2.19
N ARG A 74 16.15 -9.61 2.29
CA ARG A 74 15.30 -10.71 2.75
C ARG A 74 15.32 -11.90 1.80
N LEU A 75 15.24 -11.67 0.50
CA LEU A 75 15.32 -12.73 -0.50
C LEU A 75 16.70 -13.43 -0.47
N ASP A 76 17.78 -12.67 -0.28
CA ASP A 76 19.15 -13.20 -0.19
C ASP A 76 19.35 -14.06 1.07
N THR A 77 18.60 -13.83 2.14
CA THR A 77 18.59 -14.71 3.34
C THR A 77 17.75 -15.96 3.16
N GLY A 78 17.07 -16.11 2.02
CA GLY A 78 16.22 -17.26 1.72
C GLY A 78 14.80 -17.15 2.26
N GLU A 79 14.39 -15.98 2.73
CA GLU A 79 13.00 -15.76 3.13
C GLU A 79 12.08 -15.91 1.91
N GLN A 80 10.99 -16.68 2.08
CA GLN A 80 10.00 -16.90 1.04
C GLN A 80 8.62 -16.51 1.55
N TYR A 81 7.93 -15.74 0.74
CA TYR A 81 6.56 -15.30 1.00
C TYR A 81 5.70 -15.54 -0.24
N ASP A 82 4.49 -16.02 -0.04
CA ASP A 82 3.52 -16.22 -1.13
C ASP A 82 3.05 -14.87 -1.70
N TYR A 83 2.99 -13.85 -0.85
CA TYR A 83 2.51 -12.52 -1.21
C TYR A 83 3.36 -11.43 -0.57
N TRP A 84 3.63 -10.38 -1.35
CA TRP A 84 4.24 -9.13 -0.90
C TRP A 84 3.25 -8.00 -1.14
N ILE A 85 2.91 -7.28 -0.08
CA ILE A 85 1.94 -6.19 -0.14
C ILE A 85 2.61 -4.91 0.36
N ASP A 86 2.66 -3.89 -0.47
CA ASP A 86 3.10 -2.55 -0.06
C ASP A 86 1.85 -1.67 0.14
N VAL A 87 1.65 -1.20 1.37
CA VAL A 87 0.48 -0.42 1.75
C VAL A 87 0.79 1.06 1.63
N HIS A 88 0.02 1.76 0.83
CA HIS A 88 0.13 3.19 0.58
C HIS A 88 -1.21 3.88 0.68
N ARG A 89 -1.21 5.19 0.77
CA ARG A 89 -2.33 6.04 0.44
C ARG A 89 -1.99 6.92 -0.76
N ASP A 90 -2.99 7.30 -1.53
CA ASP A 90 -2.84 8.31 -2.58
C ASP A 90 -2.82 9.73 -1.97
N ALA A 91 -2.10 10.66 -2.61
CA ALA A 91 -2.19 12.05 -2.27
C ALA A 91 -3.57 12.60 -2.72
N TYR A 92 -4.27 13.26 -1.81
CA TYR A 92 -5.49 13.98 -2.15
C TYR A 92 -5.14 15.27 -2.88
N SER A 93 -5.57 15.41 -4.13
CA SER A 93 -5.69 16.71 -4.76
C SER A 93 -7.17 17.06 -4.80
N GLY A 94 -7.58 18.22 -4.26
CA GLY A 94 -8.98 18.64 -4.16
C GLY A 94 -9.79 18.70 -5.48
N ALA A 95 -9.23 18.14 -6.56
CA ALA A 95 -9.84 18.00 -7.87
C ALA A 95 -10.60 16.67 -8.07
N TYR A 96 -10.63 15.76 -7.09
CA TYR A 96 -11.43 14.54 -7.18
C TYR A 96 -12.92 14.87 -6.91
N ASN A 97 -13.61 15.24 -7.97
CA ASN A 97 -15.07 15.38 -7.98
C ASN A 97 -15.70 13.99 -7.88
N GLY A 98 -16.12 13.58 -6.70
CA GLY A 98 -16.86 12.33 -6.59
C GLY A 98 -16.79 11.64 -5.22
N GLY A 99 -16.34 12.35 -4.20
CA GLY A 99 -16.18 11.76 -2.88
C GLY A 99 -15.01 10.75 -2.84
N ASN A 100 -14.26 10.76 -1.77
CA ASN A 100 -13.09 9.88 -1.62
C ASN A 100 -13.43 8.60 -0.87
N GLY A 101 -14.71 8.29 -0.70
CA GLY A 101 -15.13 7.15 0.08
C GLY A 101 -16.50 6.63 -0.30
N VAL A 102 -16.83 5.52 0.30
CA VAL A 102 -18.15 4.92 0.36
C VAL A 102 -18.69 5.06 1.78
N GLU A 103 -20.01 5.08 1.92
CA GLU A 103 -20.65 5.07 3.24
C GLU A 103 -20.87 3.62 3.68
N ILE A 104 -20.37 3.27 4.87
CA ILE A 104 -20.58 1.97 5.50
C ILE A 104 -21.06 2.26 6.93
N ASP A 105 -22.28 1.81 7.27
CA ASP A 105 -22.89 2.00 8.58
C ASP A 105 -22.88 3.47 9.06
N GLY A 106 -23.11 4.40 8.14
CA GLY A 106 -23.14 5.84 8.40
C GLY A 106 -21.75 6.48 8.55
N GLN A 107 -20.69 5.76 8.24
CA GLN A 107 -19.32 6.26 8.27
C GLN A 107 -18.74 6.34 6.85
N SER A 108 -18.04 7.44 6.55
CA SER A 108 -17.29 7.56 5.30
C SER A 108 -16.01 6.73 5.38
N VAL A 109 -15.87 5.76 4.49
CA VAL A 109 -14.71 4.86 4.41
C VAL A 109 -13.99 5.11 3.09
N ALA A 110 -12.66 5.23 3.15
CA ALA A 110 -11.84 5.48 1.97
C ALA A 110 -11.94 4.34 0.94
N HIS A 111 -11.91 4.71 -0.34
CA HIS A 111 -11.76 3.71 -1.41
C HIS A 111 -10.42 2.99 -1.32
N VAL A 112 -10.44 1.72 -1.67
CA VAL A 112 -9.24 0.91 -1.89
C VAL A 112 -8.96 0.82 -3.39
N MET A 113 -7.69 0.74 -3.77
CA MET A 113 -7.28 0.50 -5.14
C MET A 113 -6.06 -0.42 -5.12
N LEU A 114 -6.12 -1.50 -5.89
CA LEU A 114 -4.96 -2.33 -6.08
C LEU A 114 -4.16 -1.84 -7.29
N LEU A 115 -2.85 -1.87 -7.14
CA LEU A 115 -1.92 -1.44 -8.16
C LEU A 115 -0.95 -2.58 -8.46
N VAL A 116 -0.78 -2.90 -9.74
CA VAL A 116 0.13 -3.94 -10.20
C VAL A 116 1.24 -3.32 -11.04
N GLY A 117 2.48 -3.53 -10.59
CA GLY A 117 3.65 -3.15 -11.34
C GLY A 117 4.01 -4.20 -12.37
N LYS A 118 4.08 -3.84 -13.66
CA LYS A 118 4.52 -4.75 -14.71
C LYS A 118 6.02 -4.66 -15.03
N GLY A 119 6.74 -3.82 -14.31
CA GLY A 119 8.14 -3.54 -14.58
C GLY A 119 8.36 -2.68 -15.82
N THR A 120 9.61 -2.32 -16.06
CA THR A 120 10.03 -1.50 -17.22
C THR A 120 10.45 -2.35 -18.41
N GLY A 121 10.65 -3.67 -18.22
CA GLY A 121 11.28 -4.56 -19.19
C GLY A 121 12.80 -4.36 -19.32
N ALA A 122 13.39 -3.43 -18.54
CA ALA A 122 14.84 -3.25 -18.53
C ALA A 122 15.49 -4.30 -17.63
N THR A 123 16.55 -4.90 -18.12
CA THR A 123 17.36 -5.88 -17.38
C THR A 123 18.41 -5.17 -16.52
N GLY A 124 18.69 -5.67 -15.32
CA GLY A 124 19.87 -5.27 -14.56
C GLY A 124 19.69 -4.93 -13.10
N SER A 125 18.47 -4.71 -12.59
CA SER A 125 18.26 -4.44 -11.16
C SER A 125 17.54 -5.56 -10.39
N GLY A 126 17.18 -6.65 -11.06
CA GLY A 126 16.49 -7.78 -10.47
C GLY A 126 15.00 -7.58 -10.20
N PHE A 127 14.53 -6.33 -10.22
CA PHE A 127 13.11 -5.98 -10.07
C PHE A 127 12.56 -5.14 -11.24
N ASP A 128 13.37 -4.86 -12.25
CA ASP A 128 12.91 -4.20 -13.47
C ASP A 128 12.10 -5.15 -14.36
N GLU A 129 12.36 -6.46 -14.25
CA GLU A 129 11.56 -7.51 -14.86
C GLU A 129 10.55 -8.06 -13.86
N ARG A 130 9.33 -8.19 -14.29
CA ARG A 130 8.21 -8.70 -13.50
C ARG A 130 7.44 -9.75 -14.29
N PRO A 131 8.02 -10.93 -14.53
CA PRO A 131 7.41 -11.94 -15.40
C PRO A 131 6.05 -12.43 -14.88
N ASP A 132 5.85 -12.41 -13.59
CA ASP A 132 4.60 -12.85 -12.96
C ASP A 132 3.54 -11.75 -12.79
N TRP A 133 3.76 -10.54 -13.32
CA TRP A 133 2.78 -9.46 -13.21
C TRP A 133 1.37 -9.84 -13.72
N PRO A 134 1.17 -10.71 -14.74
CA PRO A 134 -0.18 -11.12 -15.13
C PRO A 134 -0.90 -11.89 -14.04
N LYS A 135 -0.20 -12.76 -13.29
CA LYS A 135 -0.78 -13.49 -12.14
C LYS A 135 -1.15 -12.53 -11.01
N ASN A 136 -0.30 -11.52 -10.76
CA ASN A 136 -0.59 -10.48 -9.79
C ASN A 136 -1.82 -9.66 -10.21
N LEU A 137 -2.01 -9.43 -11.50
CA LEU A 137 -3.19 -8.77 -12.02
C LEU A 137 -4.46 -9.61 -11.82
N GLU A 138 -4.42 -10.91 -12.11
CA GLU A 138 -5.54 -11.81 -11.87
C GLU A 138 -5.94 -11.82 -10.39
N LEU A 139 -4.97 -11.90 -9.48
CA LEU A 139 -5.23 -11.82 -8.05
C LEU A 139 -5.84 -10.46 -7.65
N ALA A 140 -5.26 -9.35 -8.13
CA ALA A 140 -5.76 -8.02 -7.83
C ALA A 140 -7.19 -7.81 -8.33
N GLN A 141 -7.53 -8.32 -9.52
CA GLN A 141 -8.88 -8.29 -10.05
C GLN A 141 -9.84 -9.12 -9.20
N ALA A 142 -9.47 -10.35 -8.84
CA ALA A 142 -10.30 -11.22 -8.01
C ALA A 142 -10.58 -10.59 -6.62
N VAL A 143 -9.56 -9.99 -5.99
CA VAL A 143 -9.73 -9.26 -4.72
C VAL A 143 -10.64 -8.05 -4.88
N THR A 144 -10.48 -7.28 -5.96
CA THR A 144 -11.31 -6.11 -6.27
C THR A 144 -12.78 -6.51 -6.45
N GLU A 145 -13.03 -7.57 -7.22
CA GLU A 145 -14.38 -8.09 -7.46
C GLU A 145 -15.02 -8.60 -6.16
N ALA A 146 -14.29 -9.39 -5.38
CA ALA A 146 -14.76 -9.92 -4.11
C ALA A 146 -15.08 -8.81 -3.09
N ALA A 147 -14.23 -7.80 -3.00
CA ALA A 147 -14.45 -6.65 -2.12
C ALA A 147 -15.69 -5.84 -2.55
N ASN A 148 -15.85 -5.59 -3.85
CA ASN A 148 -17.02 -4.89 -4.39
C ASN A 148 -18.31 -5.70 -4.30
N ALA A 149 -18.22 -7.03 -4.26
CA ALA A 149 -19.39 -7.89 -4.00
C ALA A 149 -19.85 -7.78 -2.54
N LEU A 150 -18.93 -7.57 -1.61
CA LEU A 150 -19.24 -7.36 -0.18
C LEU A 150 -19.70 -5.93 0.10
N VAL A 151 -18.98 -4.96 -0.43
CA VAL A 151 -19.25 -3.53 -0.25
C VAL A 151 -19.19 -2.85 -1.62
N PRO A 152 -20.34 -2.62 -2.27
CA PRO A 152 -20.37 -2.03 -3.60
C PRO A 152 -19.65 -0.69 -3.69
N GLY A 153 -18.66 -0.61 -4.60
CA GLY A 153 -17.89 0.61 -4.84
C GLY A 153 -16.72 0.85 -3.91
N ILE A 154 -16.42 -0.05 -2.96
CA ILE A 154 -15.27 0.12 -2.06
C ILE A 154 -13.94 0.07 -2.81
N CYS A 155 -13.82 -0.79 -3.82
CA CYS A 155 -12.63 -0.89 -4.64
C CYS A 155 -12.81 -0.17 -5.97
N ARG A 156 -11.82 0.64 -6.32
CA ARG A 156 -11.64 1.19 -7.67
C ARG A 156 -11.03 0.15 -8.59
N GLU A 157 -11.08 0.42 -9.90
CA GLU A 157 -10.44 -0.45 -10.91
C GLU A 157 -8.95 -0.61 -10.62
N VAL A 158 -8.46 -1.84 -10.84
CA VAL A 158 -7.03 -2.15 -10.70
C VAL A 158 -6.22 -1.32 -11.68
N LYS A 159 -5.17 -0.67 -11.19
CA LYS A 159 -4.22 0.07 -12.02
C LYS A 159 -2.99 -0.76 -12.34
N ILE A 160 -2.56 -0.69 -13.59
CA ILE A 160 -1.30 -1.26 -14.05
C ILE A 160 -0.31 -0.13 -14.29
N LYS A 161 0.87 -0.24 -13.70
CA LYS A 161 1.96 0.71 -13.91
C LYS A 161 3.21 0.03 -14.44
N SER A 162 3.90 0.71 -15.33
CA SER A 162 5.20 0.29 -15.87
C SER A 162 6.38 0.79 -15.04
N GLY A 163 6.11 1.33 -13.87
CA GLY A 163 7.15 1.86 -12.99
C GLY A 163 8.02 0.77 -12.37
N ARG A 164 9.23 1.16 -11.99
CA ARG A 164 10.25 0.29 -11.37
C ARG A 164 9.84 -0.18 -9.97
N PHE A 165 9.10 0.64 -9.25
CA PHE A 165 8.84 0.49 -7.82
C PHE A 165 7.36 0.22 -7.48
N ASN A 166 6.57 -0.08 -8.49
CA ASN A 166 5.14 -0.37 -8.27
C ASN A 166 4.80 -1.72 -8.87
#